data_6e6884aeb0ab029ce619d20429a98477
#
_entry.id   6e6884aeb0ab029ce619d20429a98477
#
_cell.length_a   1.000
_cell.length_b   1.000
_cell.length_c   1.000
_cell.angle_alpha   90.00
_cell.angle_beta   90.00
_cell.angle_gamma   90.00
#
_symmetry.space_group_name_H-M   'P 1'
#
loop_
_entity.id
_entity.type
_entity.pdbx_description
1 polymer ?
#
loop_
_entity_poly.entity_id
_entity_poly.type
_entity_poly.pdbx_seq_one_letter_code
_entity_poly.pdbx_strand_id
1 'polypeptide(L)'
;MKKVPAIPCLTCTDFNKKYVPTCLSNGLIGITPGPNPMLPGKVVIGGFVFSHPKFESENFALAPYPLGLDIQIRDKSIRKNPDRVTIRSQTLDLATAELTTLMLFKPAAGVSLEIEIIQFVSRTVPCLVCQEVRLASNREIECIIKTHIDYKGLSISVYTGNTTAITRGWYDEDLIDRALGFKTDRSRLGIATVMMRWPDLKLVRSGSYKMKVKKSKASMFQMMAALVPDLYNPDPHLEAIRLARWGEMLGFEKIREYNRQAWNDLWASRIKIEGDAQDQKALDVAFYYYHANIHSSTRAGTPPFGLTQHDKYYGHNFWDTDLWLLLPAILTNPAAARTTVEYRHTGLTAARRKAELFGYRGAQYPWEAAVQGWEVT
;
A
#
# COMPACT_ATOMS: atom_id res chain seq x y z
N MET A 1 20.20 17.91 29.99
CA MET A 1 19.26 17.78 28.88
C MET A 1 18.52 16.45 29.01
N LYS A 2 17.19 16.46 29.06
CA LYS A 2 16.40 15.21 29.02
C LYS A 2 16.63 14.54 27.66
N LYS A 3 16.91 13.23 27.67
CA LYS A 3 17.16 12.46 26.43
C LYS A 3 15.86 12.39 25.63
N VAL A 4 15.87 12.84 24.39
CA VAL A 4 14.71 12.70 23.48
C VAL A 4 14.39 11.21 23.30
N PRO A 5 13.13 10.78 23.48
CA PRO A 5 12.74 9.38 23.32
C PRO A 5 13.08 8.83 21.93
N ALA A 6 13.29 7.52 21.84
CA ALA A 6 13.38 6.83 20.54
C ALA A 6 12.09 7.02 19.74
N ILE A 7 12.15 6.86 18.41
CA ILE A 7 10.96 6.86 17.56
C ILE A 7 10.06 5.69 18.01
N PRO A 8 8.76 5.94 18.30
CA PRO A 8 7.93 4.94 18.95
C PRO A 8 7.42 3.86 17.98
N CYS A 9 7.12 2.68 18.54
CA CYS A 9 6.23 1.71 17.94
C CYS A 9 4.81 1.90 18.50
N LEU A 10 3.80 1.70 17.65
CA LEU A 10 2.38 1.77 18.01
C LEU A 10 1.80 0.37 17.99
N THR A 11 1.43 -0.16 19.15
CA THR A 11 0.89 -1.52 19.28
C THR A 11 -0.59 -1.50 19.63
N CYS A 12 -1.38 -2.28 18.89
CA CYS A 12 -2.78 -2.60 19.18
C CYS A 12 -2.90 -4.09 19.50
N THR A 13 -3.60 -4.42 20.58
CA THR A 13 -3.93 -5.80 21.00
C THR A 13 -5.44 -6.03 21.13
N ASP A 14 -6.24 -4.97 21.01
CA ASP A 14 -7.70 -5.01 21.08
C ASP A 14 -8.31 -4.61 19.72
N PHE A 15 -8.94 -5.58 19.06
CA PHE A 15 -9.53 -5.44 17.73
C PHE A 15 -11.06 -5.33 17.80
N ASN A 16 -11.57 -4.63 18.80
CA ASN A 16 -12.99 -4.36 18.97
C ASN A 16 -13.53 -3.33 17.95
N LYS A 17 -14.79 -2.88 18.13
CA LYS A 17 -15.44 -1.91 17.23
C LYS A 17 -14.76 -0.53 17.17
N LYS A 18 -13.85 -0.22 18.11
CA LYS A 18 -13.08 1.03 18.13
C LYS A 18 -11.71 0.91 17.46
N TYR A 19 -11.36 -0.29 17.00
CA TYR A 19 -10.11 -0.49 16.28
C TYR A 19 -10.07 0.33 14.99
N VAL A 20 -9.03 1.12 14.84
CA VAL A 20 -8.73 1.89 13.64
C VAL A 20 -7.53 1.23 12.94
N PRO A 21 -7.73 0.65 11.74
CA PRO A 21 -6.63 0.04 11.02
C PRO A 21 -5.54 1.04 10.65
N THR A 22 -4.30 0.61 10.77
CA THR A 22 -3.14 1.38 10.32
C THR A 22 -3.09 1.45 8.80
N CYS A 23 -2.86 2.64 8.24
CA CYS A 23 -2.53 2.80 6.84
C CYS A 23 -1.01 2.82 6.64
N LEU A 24 -0.52 1.92 5.83
CA LEU A 24 0.83 1.95 5.27
C LEU A 24 0.78 2.69 3.94
N SER A 25 1.57 3.74 3.80
CA SER A 25 1.55 4.54 2.57
C SER A 25 2.93 5.11 2.25
N ASN A 26 3.12 5.44 0.98
CA ASN A 26 4.30 6.15 0.48
C ASN A 26 3.94 7.41 -0.34
N GLY A 27 2.68 7.84 -0.32
CA GLY A 27 2.20 8.99 -1.10
C GLY A 27 1.69 8.64 -2.50
N LEU A 28 1.92 7.41 -2.99
CA LEU A 28 1.35 6.91 -4.26
C LEU A 28 0.36 5.78 -4.02
N ILE A 29 0.69 4.88 -3.10
CA ILE A 29 -0.11 3.73 -2.71
C ILE A 29 -0.34 3.80 -1.20
N GLY A 30 -1.61 3.69 -0.79
CA GLY A 30 -2.02 3.49 0.60
C GLY A 30 -2.68 2.12 0.76
N ILE A 31 -2.16 1.31 1.69
CA ILE A 31 -2.75 0.02 2.06
C ILE A 31 -3.16 0.07 3.52
N THR A 32 -4.41 -0.27 3.78
CA THR A 32 -4.97 -0.39 5.12
C THR A 32 -5.39 -1.84 5.38
N PRO A 33 -4.47 -2.69 5.86
CA PRO A 33 -4.81 -4.06 6.22
C PRO A 33 -5.82 -4.08 7.36
N GLY A 34 -6.72 -5.06 7.34
CA GLY A 34 -7.57 -5.33 8.49
C GLY A 34 -6.78 -6.00 9.65
N PRO A 35 -7.47 -6.41 10.73
CA PRO A 35 -6.84 -7.17 11.82
C PRO A 35 -6.14 -8.45 11.33
N ASN A 36 -6.72 -9.13 10.34
CA ASN A 36 -6.10 -10.24 9.63
C ASN A 36 -5.64 -9.78 8.24
N PRO A 37 -4.34 -9.50 8.04
CA PRO A 37 -3.82 -8.97 6.76
C PRO A 37 -3.81 -9.99 5.62
N MET A 38 -4.15 -11.26 5.85
CA MET A 38 -4.35 -12.25 4.78
C MET A 38 -5.71 -12.09 4.08
N LEU A 39 -6.66 -11.36 4.72
CA LEU A 39 -7.98 -11.06 4.19
C LEU A 39 -7.97 -9.71 3.47
N PRO A 40 -9.00 -9.40 2.65
CA PRO A 40 -9.09 -8.13 1.94
C PRO A 40 -8.99 -6.93 2.88
N GLY A 41 -8.04 -6.04 2.59
CA GLY A 41 -7.91 -4.71 3.17
C GLY A 41 -8.33 -3.64 2.18
N LYS A 42 -8.30 -2.37 2.58
CA LYS A 42 -8.51 -1.23 1.67
C LYS A 42 -7.19 -0.89 0.97
N VAL A 43 -7.29 -0.56 -0.31
CA VAL A 43 -6.16 -0.04 -1.11
C VAL A 43 -6.62 1.19 -1.87
N VAL A 44 -5.85 2.26 -1.76
CA VAL A 44 -6.06 3.51 -2.48
C VAL A 44 -4.79 3.85 -3.24
N ILE A 45 -4.93 4.25 -4.50
CA ILE A 45 -3.78 4.57 -5.35
C ILE A 45 -4.03 5.94 -5.98
N GLY A 46 -3.07 6.84 -5.82
CA GLY A 46 -3.12 8.14 -6.46
C GLY A 46 -3.19 8.01 -7.99
N GLY A 47 -4.29 8.49 -8.59
CA GLY A 47 -4.52 8.40 -10.03
C GLY A 47 -5.35 7.21 -10.51
N PHE A 48 -5.76 6.30 -9.62
CA PHE A 48 -6.79 5.32 -9.95
C PHE A 48 -8.15 5.86 -9.54
N VAL A 49 -8.96 6.29 -10.51
CA VAL A 49 -10.15 7.12 -10.31
C VAL A 49 -11.38 6.57 -11.04
N PHE A 50 -12.55 7.01 -10.61
CA PHE A 50 -13.85 6.73 -11.25
C PHE A 50 -14.73 7.99 -11.23
N SER A 51 -15.78 8.03 -12.06
CA SER A 51 -16.80 9.06 -11.98
C SER A 51 -17.80 8.75 -10.85
N HIS A 52 -17.98 9.70 -9.94
CA HIS A 52 -18.96 9.52 -8.89
C HIS A 52 -20.38 9.51 -9.48
N PRO A 53 -21.24 8.49 -9.20
CA PRO A 53 -22.53 8.32 -9.89
C PRO A 53 -23.50 9.49 -9.73
N LYS A 54 -23.38 10.27 -8.64
CA LYS A 54 -24.28 11.37 -8.33
C LYS A 54 -23.73 12.74 -8.75
N PHE A 55 -22.41 12.92 -8.62
CA PHE A 55 -21.79 14.25 -8.79
C PHE A 55 -20.96 14.34 -10.06
N GLU A 56 -20.78 13.22 -10.77
CA GLU A 56 -19.93 13.10 -11.97
C GLU A 56 -18.47 13.55 -11.74
N SER A 57 -18.11 13.86 -10.49
CA SER A 57 -16.74 14.21 -10.10
C SER A 57 -15.83 13.01 -10.21
N GLU A 58 -14.54 13.27 -10.51
CA GLU A 58 -13.50 12.25 -10.58
C GLU A 58 -12.97 11.96 -9.17
N ASN A 59 -13.32 10.80 -8.62
CA ASN A 59 -12.97 10.38 -7.26
C ASN A 59 -11.97 9.22 -7.27
N PHE A 60 -11.15 9.06 -6.22
CA PHE A 60 -10.30 7.88 -6.06
C PHE A 60 -11.15 6.61 -5.93
N ALA A 61 -10.82 5.61 -6.76
CA ALA A 61 -11.40 4.28 -6.69
C ALA A 61 -10.67 3.43 -5.66
N LEU A 62 -11.40 2.52 -4.99
CA LEU A 62 -10.76 1.44 -4.25
C LEU A 62 -10.11 0.47 -5.23
N ALA A 63 -8.85 0.16 -5.00
CA ALA A 63 -8.09 -0.80 -5.77
C ALA A 63 -8.15 -2.20 -5.12
N PRO A 64 -7.93 -3.28 -5.90
CA PRO A 64 -7.80 -4.63 -5.38
C PRO A 64 -6.70 -4.76 -4.33
N TYR A 65 -6.95 -5.58 -3.30
CA TYR A 65 -5.94 -5.88 -2.30
C TYR A 65 -4.97 -6.96 -2.82
N PRO A 66 -3.68 -6.66 -3.01
CA PRO A 66 -2.76 -7.53 -3.73
C PRO A 66 -2.03 -8.54 -2.86
N LEU A 67 -2.07 -8.39 -1.52
CA LEU A 67 -1.32 -9.20 -0.55
C LEU A 67 -2.18 -10.28 0.11
N GLY A 68 -3.33 -10.62 -0.49
CA GLY A 68 -4.22 -11.63 0.02
C GLY A 68 -3.57 -13.02 0.05
N LEU A 69 -3.74 -13.74 1.16
CA LEU A 69 -3.23 -15.09 1.34
C LEU A 69 -4.30 -16.03 1.92
N ASP A 70 -4.14 -17.32 1.68
CA ASP A 70 -4.82 -18.38 2.43
C ASP A 70 -3.81 -19.46 2.78
N ILE A 71 -3.71 -19.82 4.05
CA ILE A 71 -2.90 -20.95 4.52
C ILE A 71 -3.87 -22.07 4.89
N GLN A 72 -3.77 -23.18 4.18
CA GLN A 72 -4.58 -24.36 4.37
C GLN A 72 -3.75 -25.49 4.97
N ILE A 73 -4.24 -26.11 6.04
CA ILE A 73 -3.69 -27.30 6.67
C ILE A 73 -4.80 -28.35 6.68
N ARG A 74 -4.60 -29.46 5.93
CA ARG A 74 -5.63 -30.47 5.67
C ARG A 74 -6.90 -29.85 5.08
N ASP A 75 -8.04 -29.97 5.77
CA ASP A 75 -9.36 -29.46 5.35
C ASP A 75 -9.67 -28.04 5.87
N LYS A 76 -8.85 -27.48 6.75
CA LYS A 76 -9.04 -26.16 7.37
C LYS A 76 -8.13 -25.10 6.73
N SER A 77 -8.69 -23.92 6.50
CA SER A 77 -7.92 -22.78 6.02
C SER A 77 -8.28 -21.48 6.76
N ILE A 78 -7.37 -20.55 6.77
CA ILE A 78 -7.54 -19.25 7.46
C ILE A 78 -8.76 -18.50 6.92
N ARG A 79 -8.97 -18.52 5.60
CA ARG A 79 -10.10 -17.80 4.98
C ARG A 79 -11.46 -18.49 5.22
N LYS A 80 -11.48 -19.79 5.27
CA LYS A 80 -12.73 -20.55 5.46
C LYS A 80 -13.10 -20.76 6.93
N ASN A 81 -12.13 -20.66 7.81
CA ASN A 81 -12.30 -20.92 9.26
C ASN A 81 -11.74 -19.77 10.09
N PRO A 82 -12.26 -18.53 9.95
CA PRO A 82 -11.76 -17.36 10.67
C PRO A 82 -11.93 -17.48 12.19
N ASP A 83 -12.90 -18.27 12.66
CA ASP A 83 -13.13 -18.62 14.06
C ASP A 83 -11.95 -19.38 14.71
N ARG A 84 -11.08 -19.99 13.89
CA ARG A 84 -9.88 -20.70 14.34
C ARG A 84 -8.62 -19.83 14.33
N VAL A 85 -8.77 -18.55 13.99
CA VAL A 85 -7.68 -17.59 13.94
C VAL A 85 -7.83 -16.57 15.08
N THR A 86 -6.79 -16.43 15.87
CA THR A 86 -6.71 -15.39 16.90
C THR A 86 -5.67 -14.37 16.49
N ILE A 87 -6.07 -13.10 16.37
CA ILE A 87 -5.15 -11.98 16.16
C ILE A 87 -4.62 -11.59 17.54
N ARG A 88 -3.30 -11.61 17.72
CA ARG A 88 -2.66 -11.30 19.02
C ARG A 88 -2.31 -9.83 19.13
N SER A 89 -1.68 -9.28 18.09
CA SER A 89 -1.28 -7.88 18.05
C SER A 89 -1.00 -7.39 16.65
N GLN A 90 -1.11 -6.08 16.48
CA GLN A 90 -0.52 -5.35 15.34
C GLN A 90 0.38 -4.24 15.87
N THR A 91 1.59 -4.15 15.36
CA THR A 91 2.59 -3.16 15.76
C THR A 91 3.10 -2.42 14.53
N LEU A 92 2.87 -1.11 14.47
CA LEU A 92 3.50 -0.22 13.50
C LEU A 92 4.79 0.33 14.07
N ASP A 93 5.91 0.02 13.45
CA ASP A 93 7.18 0.68 13.69
C ASP A 93 7.26 1.95 12.84
N LEU A 94 7.18 3.11 13.48
CA LEU A 94 7.24 4.40 12.79
C LEU A 94 8.61 4.67 12.17
N ALA A 95 9.68 4.12 12.75
CA ALA A 95 11.03 4.34 12.25
C ALA A 95 11.26 3.70 10.87
N THR A 96 10.64 2.55 10.63
CA THR A 96 10.83 1.74 9.41
C THR A 96 9.59 1.71 8.51
N ALA A 97 8.44 2.19 9.01
CA ALA A 97 7.13 2.08 8.37
C ALA A 97 6.73 0.62 8.06
N GLU A 98 7.08 -0.28 8.97
CA GLU A 98 6.72 -1.69 8.88
C GLU A 98 5.58 -2.01 9.85
N LEU A 99 4.55 -2.71 9.37
CA LEU A 99 3.45 -3.21 10.19
C LEU A 99 3.65 -4.70 10.43
N THR A 100 3.83 -5.10 11.68
CA THR A 100 3.93 -6.49 12.10
C THR A 100 2.62 -6.94 12.72
N THR A 101 2.02 -8.02 12.20
CA THR A 101 0.83 -8.67 12.76
C THR A 101 1.17 -10.06 13.26
N LEU A 102 0.85 -10.34 14.53
CA LEU A 102 1.01 -11.64 15.14
C LEU A 102 -0.35 -12.36 15.25
N MET A 103 -0.42 -13.56 14.72
CA MET A 103 -1.64 -14.38 14.71
C MET A 103 -1.36 -15.80 15.15
N LEU A 104 -2.41 -16.48 15.63
CA LEU A 104 -2.40 -17.91 15.97
C LEU A 104 -3.52 -18.62 15.21
N PHE A 105 -3.19 -19.62 14.41
CA PHE A 105 -4.16 -20.49 13.73
C PHE A 105 -4.16 -21.88 14.36
N LYS A 106 -5.34 -22.37 14.75
CA LYS A 106 -5.56 -23.69 15.36
C LYS A 106 -6.40 -24.59 14.45
N PRO A 107 -5.83 -25.22 13.41
CA PRO A 107 -6.59 -26.01 12.43
C PRO A 107 -7.20 -27.29 13.02
N ALA A 108 -6.58 -27.88 14.06
CA ALA A 108 -7.04 -29.09 14.71
C ALA A 108 -6.62 -29.13 16.18
N ALA A 109 -7.22 -30.03 16.96
CA ALA A 109 -6.81 -30.26 18.36
C ALA A 109 -5.31 -30.60 18.44
N GLY A 110 -4.59 -29.94 19.33
CA GLY A 110 -3.17 -30.13 19.56
C GLY A 110 -2.25 -29.67 18.41
N VAL A 111 -2.78 -28.96 17.40
CA VAL A 111 -1.99 -28.34 16.32
C VAL A 111 -2.16 -26.82 16.38
N SER A 112 -1.05 -26.10 16.47
CA SER A 112 -1.02 -24.63 16.42
C SER A 112 0.04 -24.14 15.46
N LEU A 113 -0.31 -23.12 14.67
CA LEU A 113 0.57 -22.40 13.78
C LEU A 113 0.60 -20.94 14.22
N GLU A 114 1.75 -20.48 14.68
CA GLU A 114 2.03 -19.07 14.91
C GLU A 114 2.44 -18.43 13.58
N ILE A 115 1.88 -17.25 13.30
CA ILE A 115 2.04 -16.55 12.05
C ILE A 115 2.42 -15.11 12.37
N GLU A 116 3.59 -14.71 11.90
CA GLU A 116 4.03 -13.32 11.90
C GLU A 116 4.00 -12.80 10.48
N ILE A 117 3.33 -11.67 10.27
CA ILE A 117 3.23 -11.02 8.97
C ILE A 117 3.80 -9.61 9.09
N ILE A 118 4.80 -9.31 8.27
CA ILE A 118 5.41 -7.98 8.19
C ILE A 118 5.07 -7.40 6.83
N GLN A 119 4.46 -6.20 6.82
CA GLN A 119 4.05 -5.50 5.59
C GLN A 119 4.65 -4.11 5.55
N PHE A 120 5.02 -3.64 4.35
CA PHE A 120 5.40 -2.26 4.08
C PHE A 120 5.11 -1.86 2.65
N VAL A 121 5.00 -0.56 2.41
CA VAL A 121 4.90 0.05 1.09
C VAL A 121 6.23 0.72 0.78
N SER A 122 6.88 0.32 -0.31
CA SER A 122 8.23 0.79 -0.62
C SER A 122 8.25 2.27 -1.01
N ARG A 123 9.15 3.06 -0.39
CA ARG A 123 9.40 4.45 -0.80
C ARG A 123 10.38 4.57 -1.95
N THR A 124 11.28 3.63 -2.11
CA THR A 124 12.33 3.69 -3.14
C THR A 124 11.89 3.08 -4.47
N VAL A 125 10.96 2.14 -4.42
CA VAL A 125 10.26 1.58 -5.58
C VAL A 125 8.76 1.77 -5.35
N PRO A 126 8.22 2.98 -5.57
CA PRO A 126 6.96 3.41 -5.00
C PRO A 126 5.71 2.68 -5.52
N CYS A 127 5.85 1.87 -6.56
CA CYS A 127 4.79 0.97 -7.05
C CYS A 127 4.76 -0.38 -6.33
N LEU A 128 5.75 -0.70 -5.46
CA LEU A 128 5.83 -2.00 -4.78
C LEU A 128 5.25 -1.97 -3.37
N VAL A 129 4.46 -2.99 -3.08
CA VAL A 129 4.01 -3.37 -1.74
C VAL A 129 4.58 -4.75 -1.40
N CYS A 130 5.05 -4.90 -0.18
CA CYS A 130 5.87 -6.02 0.23
C CYS A 130 5.28 -6.71 1.47
N GLN A 131 5.38 -8.03 1.51
CA GLN A 131 4.92 -8.84 2.64
C GLN A 131 5.86 -9.99 2.90
N GLU A 132 6.29 -10.15 4.15
CA GLU A 132 7.00 -11.31 4.67
C GLU A 132 6.10 -12.07 5.63
N VAL A 133 6.10 -13.39 5.53
CA VAL A 133 5.33 -14.27 6.41
C VAL A 133 6.26 -15.29 7.04
N ARG A 134 6.27 -15.34 8.37
CA ARG A 134 7.01 -16.32 9.16
C ARG A 134 6.04 -17.24 9.84
N LEU A 135 6.32 -18.54 9.78
CA LEU A 135 5.49 -19.61 10.28
C LEU A 135 6.27 -20.44 11.30
N ALA A 136 5.70 -20.61 12.50
CA ALA A 136 6.24 -21.52 13.50
C ALA A 136 5.14 -22.46 13.99
N SER A 137 5.41 -23.77 14.03
CA SER A 137 4.43 -24.77 14.43
C SER A 137 4.92 -25.59 15.61
N ASN A 138 3.99 -25.96 16.50
CA ASN A 138 4.26 -26.87 17.61
C ASN A 138 4.44 -28.34 17.16
N ARG A 139 4.13 -28.67 15.90
CA ARG A 139 4.32 -29.99 15.27
C ARG A 139 4.80 -29.83 13.85
N GLU A 140 5.39 -30.87 13.27
CA GLU A 140 5.64 -30.90 11.83
C GLU A 140 4.29 -30.91 11.08
N ILE A 141 4.11 -29.99 10.16
CA ILE A 141 2.90 -29.84 9.35
C ILE A 141 3.28 -29.55 7.89
N GLU A 142 2.39 -29.94 7.01
CA GLU A 142 2.41 -29.54 5.62
C GLU A 142 1.24 -28.57 5.40
N CYS A 143 1.51 -27.43 4.78
CA CYS A 143 0.50 -26.44 4.44
C CYS A 143 0.51 -26.10 2.95
N ILE A 144 -0.66 -25.72 2.44
CA ILE A 144 -0.84 -25.15 1.12
C ILE A 144 -1.06 -23.65 1.30
N ILE A 145 -0.22 -22.85 0.65
CA ILE A 145 -0.27 -21.39 0.63
C ILE A 145 -0.87 -20.98 -0.71
N LYS A 146 -1.94 -20.17 -0.68
CA LYS A 146 -2.58 -19.64 -1.90
C LYS A 146 -2.54 -18.13 -1.85
N THR A 147 -2.12 -17.52 -2.95
CA THR A 147 -2.12 -16.07 -3.13
C THR A 147 -3.43 -15.60 -3.74
N HIS A 148 -3.82 -14.38 -3.40
CA HIS A 148 -5.04 -13.76 -3.90
C HIS A 148 -4.80 -12.29 -4.23
N ILE A 149 -5.35 -11.84 -5.37
CA ILE A 149 -5.65 -10.43 -5.61
C ILE A 149 -7.15 -10.28 -5.34
N ASP A 150 -7.49 -9.65 -4.21
CA ASP A 150 -8.88 -9.58 -3.74
C ASP A 150 -9.57 -8.33 -4.31
N TYR A 151 -10.54 -8.52 -5.20
CA TYR A 151 -11.28 -7.43 -5.86
C TYR A 151 -12.81 -7.61 -5.85
N LYS A 152 -13.32 -8.70 -5.26
CA LYS A 152 -14.76 -8.95 -5.18
C LYS A 152 -15.45 -7.85 -4.37
N GLY A 153 -16.55 -7.33 -4.90
CA GLY A 153 -17.33 -6.26 -4.28
C GLY A 153 -16.84 -4.84 -4.55
N LEU A 154 -15.77 -4.68 -5.33
CA LEU A 154 -15.31 -3.38 -5.83
C LEU A 154 -16.03 -3.02 -7.14
N SER A 155 -16.31 -1.73 -7.36
CA SER A 155 -16.91 -1.20 -8.59
C SER A 155 -15.88 -1.07 -9.71
N ILE A 156 -15.26 -2.17 -10.08
CA ILE A 156 -14.22 -2.26 -11.10
C ILE A 156 -14.45 -3.49 -11.98
N SER A 157 -13.91 -3.51 -13.19
CA SER A 157 -13.91 -4.65 -14.06
C SER A 157 -12.49 -5.10 -14.44
N VAL A 158 -12.32 -6.40 -14.67
CA VAL A 158 -11.07 -6.96 -15.20
C VAL A 158 -11.05 -6.76 -16.71
N TYR A 159 -9.93 -6.26 -17.26
CA TYR A 159 -9.80 -6.05 -18.72
C TYR A 159 -8.64 -6.83 -19.33
N THR A 160 -7.89 -7.60 -18.56
CA THR A 160 -6.72 -8.31 -19.06
C THR A 160 -7.02 -9.16 -20.27
N GLY A 161 -6.37 -8.81 -21.38
CA GLY A 161 -6.12 -9.74 -22.45
C GLY A 161 -5.18 -10.87 -22.01
N ASN A 162 -5.06 -11.91 -22.81
CA ASN A 162 -4.26 -13.10 -22.54
C ASN A 162 -2.82 -12.75 -22.15
N THR A 163 -2.50 -12.77 -20.87
CA THR A 163 -1.16 -12.54 -20.30
C THR A 163 -0.13 -13.50 -20.93
N THR A 164 -0.57 -14.70 -21.29
CA THR A 164 0.22 -15.75 -21.93
C THR A 164 0.84 -15.34 -23.28
N ALA A 165 0.22 -14.41 -24.00
CA ALA A 165 0.75 -13.97 -25.31
C ALA A 165 1.83 -12.89 -25.19
N ILE A 166 1.81 -12.10 -24.11
CA ILE A 166 2.73 -10.98 -23.91
C ILE A 166 4.02 -11.44 -23.22
N THR A 167 3.94 -12.46 -22.37
CA THR A 167 5.07 -12.97 -21.58
C THR A 167 5.91 -14.00 -22.34
N ARG A 168 5.34 -14.67 -23.35
CA ARG A 168 6.06 -15.64 -24.19
C ARG A 168 7.17 -14.97 -25.01
N GLY A 169 8.36 -14.91 -24.46
CA GLY A 169 9.57 -14.48 -25.16
C GLY A 169 10.39 -13.40 -24.48
N TRP A 170 9.84 -12.69 -23.48
CA TRP A 170 10.56 -11.63 -22.76
C TRP A 170 10.70 -11.91 -21.26
N TYR A 171 9.78 -12.71 -20.70
CA TYR A 171 9.78 -13.03 -19.26
C TYR A 171 9.48 -14.52 -19.05
N ASP A 172 10.18 -15.13 -18.11
CA ASP A 172 9.89 -16.48 -17.65
C ASP A 172 8.55 -16.47 -16.90
N GLU A 173 7.51 -17.07 -17.52
CA GLU A 173 6.12 -17.07 -17.01
C GLU A 173 6.00 -17.70 -15.60
N ASP A 174 6.93 -18.58 -15.25
CA ASP A 174 6.92 -19.31 -13.98
C ASP A 174 7.24 -18.40 -12.76
N LEU A 175 7.61 -17.13 -12.98
CA LEU A 175 8.05 -16.22 -11.92
C LEU A 175 6.99 -15.20 -11.51
N ILE A 176 6.02 -14.90 -12.38
CA ILE A 176 4.86 -14.08 -12.01
C ILE A 176 3.78 -14.98 -11.43
N ASP A 177 3.44 -14.75 -10.17
CA ASP A 177 2.43 -15.53 -9.46
C ASP A 177 1.02 -15.23 -9.96
N ARG A 178 0.68 -13.94 -10.09
CA ARG A 178 -0.57 -13.44 -10.68
C ARG A 178 -0.36 -12.09 -11.34
N ALA A 179 -1.04 -11.86 -12.47
CA ALA A 179 -1.10 -10.55 -13.08
C ALA A 179 -2.50 -10.28 -13.63
N LEU A 180 -3.09 -9.14 -13.23
CA LEU A 180 -4.43 -8.72 -13.61
C LEU A 180 -4.46 -7.23 -13.95
N GLY A 181 -5.23 -6.86 -14.96
CA GLY A 181 -5.56 -5.49 -15.28
C GLY A 181 -7.00 -5.18 -14.90
N PHE A 182 -7.19 -4.07 -14.24
CA PHE A 182 -8.47 -3.58 -13.76
C PHE A 182 -8.78 -2.23 -14.37
N LYS A 183 -10.06 -1.93 -14.56
CA LYS A 183 -10.51 -0.63 -15.04
C LYS A 183 -11.77 -0.15 -14.33
N THR A 184 -11.88 1.15 -14.26
CA THR A 184 -13.11 1.90 -14.00
C THR A 184 -13.65 2.48 -15.32
N ASP A 185 -14.56 3.42 -15.25
CA ASP A 185 -15.00 4.24 -16.41
C ASP A 185 -13.96 5.33 -16.77
N ARG A 186 -13.00 5.66 -15.87
CA ARG A 186 -12.04 6.76 -16.03
C ARG A 186 -10.58 6.34 -16.11
N SER A 187 -10.21 5.22 -15.50
CA SER A 187 -8.80 4.85 -15.38
C SER A 187 -8.57 3.34 -15.42
N ARG A 188 -7.32 2.95 -15.64
CA ARG A 188 -6.86 1.56 -15.64
C ARG A 188 -5.77 1.35 -14.61
N LEU A 189 -5.68 0.12 -14.10
CA LEU A 189 -4.71 -0.30 -13.10
C LEU A 189 -4.16 -1.68 -13.45
N GLY A 190 -2.85 -1.81 -13.49
CA GLY A 190 -2.16 -3.09 -13.52
C GLY A 190 -1.72 -3.53 -12.13
N ILE A 191 -1.94 -4.80 -11.81
CA ILE A 191 -1.42 -5.43 -10.60
C ILE A 191 -0.72 -6.73 -10.98
N ALA A 192 0.53 -6.89 -10.55
CA ALA A 192 1.26 -8.13 -10.69
C ALA A 192 1.90 -8.53 -9.37
N THR A 193 1.78 -9.80 -8.99
CA THR A 193 2.36 -10.36 -7.77
C THR A 193 3.45 -11.36 -8.09
N VAL A 194 4.47 -11.40 -7.25
CA VAL A 194 5.57 -12.37 -7.31
C VAL A 194 5.80 -12.97 -5.94
N MET A 195 5.95 -14.30 -5.90
CA MET A 195 6.36 -15.05 -4.72
C MET A 195 7.86 -15.30 -4.80
N MET A 196 8.61 -14.84 -3.79
CA MET A 196 10.05 -15.07 -3.73
C MET A 196 10.35 -16.56 -3.57
N ARG A 197 11.37 -17.04 -4.29
CA ARG A 197 11.78 -18.45 -4.21
C ARG A 197 12.44 -18.75 -2.87
N TRP A 198 11.94 -19.78 -2.19
CA TRP A 198 12.51 -20.29 -0.95
C TRP A 198 12.68 -21.81 -1.03
N PRO A 199 13.72 -22.41 -0.44
CA PRO A 199 13.99 -23.83 -0.54
C PRO A 199 12.83 -24.73 -0.07
N ASP A 200 12.12 -24.32 0.97
CA ASP A 200 11.00 -25.06 1.57
C ASP A 200 9.64 -24.76 0.90
N LEU A 201 9.60 -23.80 -0.05
CA LEU A 201 8.37 -23.39 -0.75
C LEU A 201 8.36 -23.99 -2.16
N LYS A 202 7.47 -24.93 -2.43
CA LYS A 202 7.35 -25.61 -3.72
C LYS A 202 6.11 -25.15 -4.46
N LEU A 203 6.30 -24.66 -5.68
CA LEU A 203 5.20 -24.30 -6.57
C LEU A 203 4.39 -25.57 -6.92
N VAL A 204 3.08 -25.54 -6.75
CA VAL A 204 2.14 -26.59 -7.18
C VAL A 204 1.48 -26.18 -8.51
N ARG A 205 1.01 -24.94 -8.57
CA ARG A 205 0.48 -24.25 -9.75
C ARG A 205 0.49 -22.76 -9.47
N SER A 206 0.32 -21.92 -10.49
CA SER A 206 0.25 -20.47 -10.33
C SER A 206 -0.65 -20.07 -9.16
N GLY A 207 -0.13 -19.28 -8.23
CA GLY A 207 -0.81 -18.85 -7.03
C GLY A 207 -1.07 -19.93 -5.98
N SER A 208 -0.39 -21.09 -6.05
CA SER A 208 -0.54 -22.15 -5.04
C SER A 208 0.78 -22.86 -4.78
N TYR A 209 1.17 -22.87 -3.53
CA TYR A 209 2.46 -23.39 -3.07
C TYR A 209 2.26 -24.37 -1.94
N LYS A 210 3.21 -25.32 -1.82
CA LYS A 210 3.28 -26.30 -0.75
C LYS A 210 4.50 -26.02 0.11
N MET A 211 4.33 -26.03 1.44
CA MET A 211 5.40 -25.78 2.38
C MET A 211 5.35 -26.75 3.54
N LYS A 212 6.51 -27.29 3.93
CA LYS A 212 6.65 -28.06 5.18
C LYS A 212 7.19 -27.16 6.27
N VAL A 213 6.45 -27.05 7.36
CA VAL A 213 6.86 -26.33 8.57
C VAL A 213 7.29 -27.37 9.61
N LYS A 214 8.57 -27.38 9.94
CA LYS A 214 9.13 -28.28 10.94
C LYS A 214 8.80 -27.84 12.35
N LYS A 215 8.68 -28.77 13.27
CA LYS A 215 8.50 -28.45 14.69
C LYS A 215 9.64 -27.56 15.19
N SER A 216 9.29 -26.49 15.90
CA SER A 216 10.24 -25.58 16.56
C SER A 216 11.29 -24.92 15.66
N LYS A 217 11.08 -24.95 14.32
CA LYS A 217 11.87 -24.23 13.34
C LYS A 217 10.96 -23.26 12.55
N ALA A 218 11.28 -21.98 12.59
CA ALA A 218 10.56 -21.01 11.77
C ALA A 218 10.83 -21.28 10.29
N SER A 219 9.76 -21.28 9.50
CA SER A 219 9.81 -21.25 8.04
C SER A 219 9.32 -19.90 7.58
N MET A 220 9.84 -19.39 6.46
CA MET A 220 9.54 -18.06 5.98
C MET A 220 9.28 -18.09 4.47
N PHE A 221 8.45 -17.16 4.00
CA PHE A 221 8.35 -16.80 2.59
C PHE A 221 8.03 -15.31 2.45
N GLN A 222 8.30 -14.77 1.28
CA GLN A 222 8.13 -13.35 0.98
C GLN A 222 7.40 -13.21 -0.34
N MET A 223 6.56 -12.18 -0.43
CA MET A 223 5.87 -11.81 -1.66
C MET A 223 5.90 -10.30 -1.86
N MET A 224 5.82 -9.90 -3.11
CA MET A 224 5.71 -8.51 -3.51
C MET A 224 4.60 -8.36 -4.54
N ALA A 225 4.02 -7.17 -4.60
CA ALA A 225 3.10 -6.81 -5.66
C ALA A 225 3.42 -5.42 -6.20
N ALA A 226 3.41 -5.29 -7.53
CA ALA A 226 3.46 -4.01 -8.21
C ALA A 226 2.04 -3.55 -8.57
N LEU A 227 1.75 -2.27 -8.29
CA LEU A 227 0.47 -1.63 -8.60
C LEU A 227 0.76 -0.36 -9.41
N VAL A 228 0.27 -0.30 -10.63
CA VAL A 228 0.56 0.78 -11.58
C VAL A 228 -0.73 1.29 -12.21
N PRO A 229 -1.17 2.53 -11.90
CA PRO A 229 -2.27 3.17 -12.62
C PRO A 229 -1.79 3.79 -13.94
N ASP A 230 -2.72 3.97 -14.88
CA ASP A 230 -2.43 4.53 -16.21
C ASP A 230 -2.01 6.00 -16.19
N LEU A 231 -2.21 6.71 -15.10
CA LEU A 231 -1.61 8.02 -14.86
C LEU A 231 -0.07 8.01 -14.99
N TYR A 232 0.57 6.89 -14.66
CA TYR A 232 2.03 6.74 -14.67
C TYR A 232 2.55 5.99 -15.90
N ASN A 233 1.76 5.08 -16.47
CA ASN A 233 2.15 4.32 -17.65
C ASN A 233 0.91 3.98 -18.51
N PRO A 234 0.93 4.25 -19.84
CA PRO A 234 -0.20 3.98 -20.73
C PRO A 234 -0.55 2.48 -20.87
N ASP A 235 0.40 1.58 -20.55
CA ASP A 235 0.14 0.15 -20.40
C ASP A 235 0.41 -0.30 -18.96
N PRO A 236 -0.53 -0.03 -18.04
CA PRO A 236 -0.31 -0.30 -16.63
C PRO A 236 -0.18 -1.79 -16.31
N HIS A 237 -0.80 -2.67 -17.11
CA HIS A 237 -0.72 -4.11 -16.88
C HIS A 237 0.67 -4.67 -17.18
N LEU A 238 1.22 -4.35 -18.36
CA LEU A 238 2.58 -4.78 -18.71
C LEU A 238 3.63 -4.17 -17.79
N GLU A 239 3.45 -2.90 -17.44
CA GLU A 239 4.37 -2.22 -16.53
C GLU A 239 4.35 -2.82 -15.11
N ALA A 240 3.18 -3.24 -14.61
CA ALA A 240 3.10 -3.92 -13.32
C ALA A 240 3.86 -5.25 -13.34
N ILE A 241 3.76 -6.02 -14.43
CA ILE A 241 4.55 -7.25 -14.61
C ILE A 241 6.04 -6.94 -14.62
N ARG A 242 6.47 -5.95 -15.41
CA ARG A 242 7.87 -5.54 -15.53
C ARG A 242 8.45 -5.12 -14.18
N LEU A 243 7.71 -4.33 -13.41
CA LEU A 243 8.17 -3.82 -12.11
C LEU A 243 8.13 -4.89 -11.00
N ALA A 244 7.18 -5.82 -11.03
CA ALA A 244 7.17 -6.96 -10.12
C ALA A 244 8.40 -7.86 -10.35
N ARG A 245 8.72 -8.12 -11.62
CA ARG A 245 9.94 -8.87 -12.02
C ARG A 245 11.22 -8.16 -11.61
N TRP A 246 11.29 -6.86 -11.87
CA TRP A 246 12.43 -6.07 -11.45
C TRP A 246 12.61 -6.07 -9.92
N GLY A 247 11.50 -5.98 -9.17
CA GLY A 247 11.53 -6.11 -7.71
C GLY A 247 12.06 -7.47 -7.24
N GLU A 248 11.66 -8.57 -7.91
CA GLU A 248 12.19 -9.90 -7.61
C GLU A 248 13.69 -10.00 -7.88
N MET A 249 14.16 -9.48 -9.02
CA MET A 249 15.60 -9.47 -9.36
C MET A 249 16.42 -8.64 -8.37
N LEU A 250 15.89 -7.50 -7.90
CA LEU A 250 16.54 -6.66 -6.88
C LEU A 250 16.59 -7.38 -5.52
N GLY A 251 15.59 -8.19 -5.23
CA GLY A 251 15.47 -8.96 -4.00
C GLY A 251 14.76 -8.22 -2.87
N PHE A 252 13.96 -8.97 -2.12
CA PHE A 252 13.11 -8.43 -1.04
C PHE A 252 13.92 -7.69 0.03
N GLU A 253 15.00 -8.29 0.52
CA GLU A 253 15.82 -7.70 1.58
C GLU A 253 16.47 -6.39 1.15
N LYS A 254 16.86 -6.28 -0.13
CA LYS A 254 17.44 -5.05 -0.65
C LYS A 254 16.41 -3.93 -0.76
N ILE A 255 15.18 -4.25 -1.19
CA ILE A 255 14.05 -3.30 -1.21
C ILE A 255 13.72 -2.85 0.21
N ARG A 256 13.71 -3.77 1.17
CA ARG A 256 13.47 -3.49 2.58
C ARG A 256 14.55 -2.60 3.19
N GLU A 257 15.82 -2.89 2.92
CA GLU A 257 16.95 -2.07 3.33
C GLU A 257 16.82 -0.63 2.80
N TYR A 258 16.56 -0.49 1.51
CA TYR A 258 16.37 0.82 0.87
C TYR A 258 15.16 1.57 1.43
N ASN A 259 14.05 0.87 1.70
CA ASN A 259 12.89 1.48 2.35
C ASN A 259 13.24 2.01 3.74
N ARG A 260 13.93 1.22 4.56
CA ARG A 260 14.38 1.62 5.90
C ARG A 260 15.33 2.82 5.84
N GLN A 261 16.26 2.82 4.88
CA GLN A 261 17.16 3.95 4.69
C GLN A 261 16.39 5.22 4.31
N ALA A 262 15.45 5.14 3.38
CA ALA A 262 14.62 6.28 2.97
C ALA A 262 13.81 6.86 4.15
N TRP A 263 13.27 6.02 5.03
CA TRP A 263 12.62 6.48 6.25
C TRP A 263 13.62 7.09 7.24
N ASN A 264 14.78 6.48 7.43
CA ASN A 264 15.83 7.03 8.30
C ASN A 264 16.26 8.42 7.84
N ASP A 265 16.40 8.64 6.53
CA ASP A 265 16.76 9.94 5.96
C ASP A 265 15.67 11.00 6.24
N LEU A 266 14.38 10.64 6.15
CA LEU A 266 13.28 11.52 6.56
C LEU A 266 13.33 11.85 8.05
N TRP A 267 13.57 10.84 8.90
CA TRP A 267 13.68 11.03 10.35
C TRP A 267 14.87 11.88 10.76
N ALA A 268 15.85 12.14 9.88
CA ALA A 268 16.90 13.11 10.15
C ALA A 268 16.36 14.53 10.41
N SER A 269 15.20 14.86 9.81
CA SER A 269 14.50 16.14 10.02
C SER A 269 13.42 16.07 11.12
N ARG A 270 13.46 15.04 11.98
CA ARG A 270 12.53 14.88 13.12
C ARG A 270 12.52 16.10 14.01
N ILE A 271 11.35 16.64 14.27
CA ILE A 271 11.16 17.72 15.24
C ILE A 271 11.25 17.13 16.65
N LYS A 272 12.15 17.69 17.46
CA LYS A 272 12.39 17.26 18.85
C LYS A 272 11.92 18.36 19.78
N ILE A 273 11.08 18.00 20.75
CA ILE A 273 10.57 18.92 21.76
C ILE A 273 11.11 18.54 23.15
N GLU A 274 11.37 19.53 23.96
CA GLU A 274 11.65 19.35 25.39
C GLU A 274 10.33 19.44 26.15
N GLY A 275 9.88 18.33 26.74
CA GLY A 275 8.60 18.33 27.44
C GLY A 275 8.08 16.94 27.73
N ASP A 276 6.78 16.75 27.57
CA ASP A 276 6.12 15.46 27.79
C ASP A 276 6.45 14.47 26.67
N ALA A 277 6.69 13.23 27.06
CA ALA A 277 6.90 12.12 26.11
C ALA A 277 5.67 11.82 25.24
N GLN A 278 4.46 12.14 25.73
CA GLN A 278 3.22 11.98 24.95
C GLN A 278 3.14 13.02 23.83
N ASP A 279 3.55 14.26 24.07
CA ASP A 279 3.59 15.30 23.03
C ASP A 279 4.61 14.94 21.94
N GLN A 280 5.80 14.45 22.33
CA GLN A 280 6.77 13.96 21.37
C GLN A 280 6.22 12.78 20.56
N LYS A 281 5.51 11.85 21.20
CA LYS A 281 4.87 10.72 20.51
C LYS A 281 3.80 11.19 19.52
N ALA A 282 2.96 12.15 19.90
CA ALA A 282 1.94 12.73 19.02
C ALA A 282 2.58 13.39 17.79
N LEU A 283 3.65 14.14 18.00
CA LEU A 283 4.42 14.79 16.95
C LEU A 283 5.07 13.76 16.00
N ASP A 284 5.65 12.69 16.53
CA ASP A 284 6.23 11.60 15.73
C ASP A 284 5.18 10.88 14.88
N VAL A 285 3.98 10.64 15.42
CA VAL A 285 2.85 10.07 14.68
C VAL A 285 2.42 11.02 13.56
N ALA A 286 2.29 12.31 13.83
CA ALA A 286 1.96 13.32 12.82
C ALA A 286 3.03 13.38 11.72
N PHE A 287 4.31 13.38 12.09
CA PHE A 287 5.44 13.35 11.18
C PHE A 287 5.41 12.12 10.27
N TYR A 288 5.18 10.94 10.85
CA TYR A 288 5.07 9.70 10.08
C TYR A 288 3.93 9.79 9.05
N TYR A 289 2.70 10.10 9.46
CA TYR A 289 1.56 10.14 8.54
C TYR A 289 1.69 11.26 7.50
N TYR A 290 2.32 12.38 7.87
CA TYR A 290 2.63 13.43 6.91
C TYR A 290 3.53 12.90 5.78
N HIS A 291 4.68 12.32 6.12
CA HIS A 291 5.62 11.78 5.14
C HIS A 291 5.12 10.52 4.43
N ALA A 292 4.26 9.73 5.06
CA ALA A 292 3.61 8.59 4.41
C ALA A 292 2.67 9.01 3.27
N ASN A 293 2.17 10.25 3.27
CA ASN A 293 1.22 10.75 2.28
C ASN A 293 1.82 11.68 1.21
N ILE A 294 3.13 11.95 1.26
CA ILE A 294 3.83 12.75 0.26
C ILE A 294 5.02 11.99 -0.35
N HIS A 295 5.24 12.17 -1.65
CA HIS A 295 6.37 11.54 -2.34
C HIS A 295 6.79 12.34 -3.58
N SER A 296 8.08 12.29 -3.91
CA SER A 296 8.67 12.98 -5.06
C SER A 296 8.19 12.49 -6.44
N SER A 297 7.50 11.36 -6.49
CA SER A 297 6.92 10.81 -7.72
C SER A 297 5.39 10.99 -7.81
N THR A 298 4.75 11.67 -6.85
CA THR A 298 3.30 11.88 -6.86
C THR A 298 2.90 12.80 -8.02
N ARG A 299 1.92 12.37 -8.85
CA ARG A 299 1.31 13.17 -9.92
C ARG A 299 -0.15 13.52 -9.65
N ALA A 300 -0.82 12.73 -8.84
CA ALA A 300 -2.24 12.92 -8.51
C ALA A 300 -2.51 14.05 -7.52
N GLY A 301 -1.47 14.76 -7.07
CA GLY A 301 -1.53 15.70 -5.96
C GLY A 301 -1.58 14.97 -4.60
N THR A 302 -1.78 15.74 -3.52
CA THR A 302 -1.87 15.22 -2.16
C THR A 302 -3.17 15.67 -1.51
N PRO A 303 -4.18 14.79 -1.39
CA PRO A 303 -5.43 15.12 -0.70
C PRO A 303 -5.21 15.44 0.79
N PRO A 304 -6.13 16.16 1.47
CA PRO A 304 -6.00 16.55 2.88
C PRO A 304 -5.76 15.38 3.84
N PHE A 305 -6.40 14.23 3.59
CA PHE A 305 -6.18 12.99 4.35
C PHE A 305 -5.23 12.01 3.66
N GLY A 306 -4.50 12.46 2.63
CA GLY A 306 -3.65 11.60 1.83
C GLY A 306 -4.40 10.38 1.27
N LEU A 307 -3.82 9.19 1.44
CA LEU A 307 -4.40 7.93 0.98
C LEU A 307 -5.04 7.10 2.11
N THR A 308 -5.23 7.70 3.31
CA THR A 308 -5.73 6.97 4.48
C THR A 308 -7.26 6.90 4.52
N GLN A 309 -7.95 7.96 4.09
CA GLN A 309 -9.40 8.09 4.13
C GLN A 309 -9.94 8.58 2.78
N HIS A 310 -9.99 7.67 1.81
CA HIS A 310 -10.46 7.97 0.45
C HIS A 310 -11.94 8.41 0.37
N ASP A 311 -12.75 8.04 1.34
CA ASP A 311 -14.15 8.41 1.47
C ASP A 311 -14.37 9.82 2.06
N LYS A 312 -13.30 10.44 2.55
CA LYS A 312 -13.28 11.84 2.96
C LYS A 312 -12.61 12.65 1.86
N TYR A 313 -13.35 13.64 1.34
CA TYR A 313 -12.92 14.49 0.23
C TYR A 313 -12.49 13.70 -1.04
N TYR A 314 -12.87 12.42 -1.14
CA TYR A 314 -12.82 11.58 -2.34
C TYR A 314 -11.47 11.52 -3.08
N GLY A 315 -10.39 11.89 -2.41
CA GLY A 315 -9.06 12.00 -3.04
C GLY A 315 -8.83 13.32 -3.77
N HIS A 316 -9.69 14.31 -3.60
CA HIS A 316 -9.53 15.63 -4.19
C HIS A 316 -8.46 16.46 -3.49
N ASN A 317 -7.87 17.38 -4.24
CA ASN A 317 -6.85 18.32 -3.76
C ASN A 317 -7.47 19.68 -3.45
N PHE A 318 -7.16 20.22 -2.29
CA PHE A 318 -7.66 21.50 -1.80
C PHE A 318 -6.54 22.53 -1.66
N TRP A 319 -6.85 23.77 -1.35
CA TRP A 319 -5.88 24.82 -1.00
C TRP A 319 -5.09 24.47 0.26
N ASP A 320 -5.64 23.61 1.12
CA ASP A 320 -4.95 23.09 2.31
C ASP A 320 -3.59 22.48 1.97
N THR A 321 -3.50 21.80 0.82
CA THR A 321 -2.24 21.24 0.33
C THR A 321 -1.19 22.34 0.10
N ASP A 322 -1.60 23.46 -0.49
CA ASP A 322 -0.67 24.55 -0.82
C ASP A 322 -0.27 25.36 0.44
N LEU A 323 -1.19 25.51 1.40
CA LEU A 323 -0.96 26.33 2.58
C LEU A 323 -0.34 25.55 3.75
N TRP A 324 -0.79 24.33 3.99
CA TRP A 324 -0.45 23.57 5.20
C TRP A 324 0.51 22.41 4.95
N LEU A 325 0.39 21.73 3.81
CA LEU A 325 1.25 20.57 3.50
C LEU A 325 2.52 20.99 2.77
N LEU A 326 2.47 22.00 1.91
CA LEU A 326 3.63 22.44 1.14
C LEU A 326 4.75 23.02 2.01
N LEU A 327 4.42 23.88 2.99
CA LEU A 327 5.43 24.57 3.80
C LEU A 327 6.33 23.60 4.61
N PRO A 328 5.78 22.64 5.38
CA PRO A 328 6.62 21.65 6.05
C PRO A 328 7.42 20.78 5.06
N ALA A 329 6.85 20.47 3.87
CA ALA A 329 7.56 19.68 2.86
C ALA A 329 8.79 20.42 2.30
N ILE A 330 8.71 21.73 2.10
CA ILE A 330 9.86 22.55 1.65
C ILE A 330 11.05 22.36 2.59
N LEU A 331 10.78 22.27 3.91
CA LEU A 331 11.81 22.18 4.93
C LEU A 331 12.32 20.75 5.16
N THR A 332 11.45 19.73 5.00
CA THR A 332 11.74 18.35 5.39
C THR A 332 11.91 17.41 4.22
N ASN A 333 11.29 17.70 3.06
CA ASN A 333 11.32 16.86 1.86
C ASN A 333 11.08 17.71 0.59
N PRO A 334 12.05 18.55 0.19
CA PRO A 334 11.89 19.49 -0.94
C PRO A 334 11.50 18.82 -2.26
N ALA A 335 11.94 17.57 -2.48
CA ALA A 335 11.58 16.81 -3.67
C ALA A 335 10.08 16.46 -3.72
N ALA A 336 9.47 16.15 -2.56
CA ALA A 336 8.02 15.97 -2.48
C ALA A 336 7.26 17.30 -2.53
N ALA A 337 7.79 18.38 -1.94
CA ALA A 337 7.22 19.72 -2.05
C ALA A 337 7.05 20.16 -3.51
N ARG A 338 8.05 19.89 -4.33
CA ARG A 338 8.02 20.20 -5.76
C ARG A 338 6.81 19.60 -6.48
N THR A 339 6.38 18.39 -6.11
CA THR A 339 5.24 17.73 -6.78
C THR A 339 3.91 18.45 -6.56
N THR A 340 3.74 19.17 -5.45
CA THR A 340 2.56 20.02 -5.22
C THR A 340 2.52 21.18 -6.24
N VAL A 341 3.66 21.81 -6.48
CA VAL A 341 3.79 22.89 -7.48
C VAL A 341 3.58 22.34 -8.90
N GLU A 342 4.15 21.19 -9.21
CA GLU A 342 3.98 20.51 -10.51
C GLU A 342 2.52 20.10 -10.75
N TYR A 343 1.81 19.63 -9.72
CA TYR A 343 0.37 19.36 -9.82
C TYR A 343 -0.42 20.64 -10.17
N ARG A 344 -0.15 21.76 -9.51
CA ARG A 344 -0.79 23.05 -9.85
C ARG A 344 -0.42 23.51 -11.26
N HIS A 345 0.83 23.34 -11.67
CA HIS A 345 1.25 23.66 -13.02
C HIS A 345 0.49 22.83 -14.08
N THR A 346 0.30 21.53 -13.83
CA THR A 346 -0.50 20.66 -14.71
C THR A 346 -1.95 21.16 -14.82
N GLY A 347 -2.54 21.67 -13.73
CA GLY A 347 -3.87 22.25 -13.69
C GLY A 347 -3.98 23.69 -14.26
N LEU A 348 -2.89 24.30 -14.74
CA LEU A 348 -2.89 25.72 -15.17
C LEU A 348 -3.89 26.01 -16.29
N THR A 349 -4.04 25.12 -17.26
CA THR A 349 -5.02 25.29 -18.35
C THR A 349 -6.45 25.32 -17.82
N ALA A 350 -6.79 24.43 -16.90
CA ALA A 350 -8.10 24.42 -16.25
C ALA A 350 -8.32 25.71 -15.43
N ALA A 351 -7.31 26.15 -14.68
CA ALA A 351 -7.40 27.39 -13.90
C ALA A 351 -7.55 28.66 -14.77
N ARG A 352 -6.92 28.73 -15.94
CA ARG A 352 -7.10 29.82 -16.91
C ARG A 352 -8.52 29.82 -17.46
N ARG A 353 -9.02 28.65 -17.87
CA ARG A 353 -10.40 28.53 -18.37
C ARG A 353 -11.42 28.92 -17.31
N LYS A 354 -11.22 28.53 -16.05
CA LYS A 354 -12.07 28.97 -14.93
C LYS A 354 -12.07 30.49 -14.77
N ALA A 355 -10.91 31.14 -14.80
CA ALA A 355 -10.80 32.58 -14.72
C ALA A 355 -11.57 33.28 -15.85
N GLU A 356 -11.45 32.81 -17.08
CA GLU A 356 -12.17 33.31 -18.25
C GLU A 356 -13.69 33.21 -18.09
N LEU A 357 -14.19 32.06 -17.60
CA LEU A 357 -15.63 31.84 -17.34
C LEU A 357 -16.21 32.83 -16.33
N PHE A 358 -15.39 33.29 -15.37
CA PHE A 358 -15.78 34.28 -14.37
C PHE A 358 -15.41 35.72 -14.73
N GLY A 359 -14.94 35.97 -15.98
CA GLY A 359 -14.55 37.30 -16.46
C GLY A 359 -13.25 37.83 -15.91
N TYR A 360 -12.39 36.99 -15.34
CA TYR A 360 -11.07 37.39 -14.83
C TYR A 360 -9.96 37.13 -15.84
N ARG A 361 -8.91 37.95 -15.78
CA ARG A 361 -7.65 37.69 -16.46
C ARG A 361 -6.74 36.82 -15.60
N GLY A 362 -5.92 35.97 -16.23
CA GLY A 362 -4.94 35.13 -15.53
C GLY A 362 -5.44 33.73 -15.28
N ALA A 363 -5.25 33.19 -14.05
CA ALA A 363 -5.61 31.83 -13.68
C ALA A 363 -6.28 31.81 -12.31
N GLN A 364 -7.42 31.18 -12.21
CA GLN A 364 -8.16 30.98 -10.96
C GLN A 364 -8.14 29.48 -10.64
N TYR A 365 -7.22 29.09 -9.75
CA TYR A 365 -7.16 27.70 -9.29
C TYR A 365 -8.42 27.33 -8.50
N PRO A 366 -8.91 26.07 -8.66
CA PRO A 366 -10.10 25.62 -7.97
C PRO A 366 -9.89 25.50 -6.46
N TRP A 367 -10.97 25.71 -5.69
CA TRP A 367 -11.00 25.40 -4.27
C TRP A 367 -10.75 23.90 -4.04
N GLU A 368 -11.42 23.05 -4.80
CA GLU A 368 -11.37 21.61 -4.79
C GLU A 368 -11.12 21.11 -6.21
N ALA A 369 -10.10 20.29 -6.39
CA ALA A 369 -9.66 19.82 -7.70
C ALA A 369 -9.49 18.31 -7.75
N ALA A 370 -9.93 17.71 -8.85
CA ALA A 370 -9.63 16.31 -9.19
C ALA A 370 -8.16 16.12 -9.59
N VAL A 371 -7.78 14.88 -9.91
CA VAL A 371 -6.39 14.50 -10.26
C VAL A 371 -5.81 15.34 -11.41
N GLN A 372 -6.63 15.73 -12.38
CA GLN A 372 -6.21 16.56 -13.52
C GLN A 372 -6.31 18.07 -13.27
N GLY A 373 -6.62 18.50 -12.05
CA GLY A 373 -6.70 19.91 -11.66
C GLY A 373 -7.97 20.65 -12.09
N TRP A 374 -9.01 19.93 -12.57
CA TRP A 374 -10.33 20.50 -12.83
C TRP A 374 -11.11 20.76 -11.54
N GLU A 375 -11.94 21.81 -11.55
CA GLU A 375 -12.89 22.12 -10.49
C GLU A 375 -13.89 20.99 -10.33
N VAL A 376 -14.17 20.59 -9.07
CA VAL A 376 -15.14 19.53 -8.71
C VAL A 376 -16.10 19.92 -7.60
N THR A 377 -16.09 21.22 -7.19
CA THR A 377 -17.08 21.81 -6.27
C THR A 377 -18.34 22.26 -6.98
#